data_717aee0abe35a875dfb9be26a94247be
#
_entry.id   717aee0abe35a875dfb9be26a94247be
#
_cell.length_a   1.000
_cell.length_b   1.000
_cell.length_c   1.000
_cell.angle_alpha   90.00
_cell.angle_beta   90.00
_cell.angle_gamma   90.00
#
_symmetry.space_group_name_H-M   'P 1'
#
loop_
_entity.id
_entity.type
_entity.pdbx_description
1 polymer ?
#
loop_
_entity_poly.entity_id
_entity_poly.type
_entity_poly.pdbx_seq_one_letter_code
_entity_poly.pdbx_strand_id
1 'polypeptide(L)'
;MRKILSALILLALFAGIASAEPLKVGALSKLNMTEEEYSDFIATGHKAGAWGFFSSKPAPESIAFKFYDSLQALQLGLNAGEIDEMLLPEAVAEYVMDVTGRYKVSSIARTLPAYLAFGFRLDDAGKALAEKFNEAILAMKEDGTLSVLQGRFIDGAGIGDPESIEFRKFENVNKKIVIAVTGDLPPIDYVAADGTAAGFNTAVIAEIGRRLNVNIELTYIMSGARAATVTSGRADAVFWIQGYRDVKKHSDIPEMLVLSEPYYEWNEFLFLAR
;
A
#
# COMPACT_ATOMS: atom_id res chain seq x y z
N MET A 1 10.69 -25.69 -79.63
CA MET A 1 11.45 -25.13 -78.51
C MET A 1 10.51 -24.30 -77.62
N ARG A 2 10.04 -24.91 -76.55
CA ARG A 2 9.10 -24.27 -75.59
C ARG A 2 9.90 -23.71 -74.39
N LYS A 3 9.87 -22.41 -74.23
CA LYS A 3 10.44 -21.77 -73.09
C LYS A 3 9.42 -21.84 -71.92
N ILE A 4 9.77 -22.56 -70.86
CA ILE A 4 9.01 -22.66 -69.65
C ILE A 4 9.47 -21.47 -68.72
N LEU A 5 8.59 -20.53 -68.46
CA LEU A 5 8.80 -19.41 -67.58
C LEU A 5 8.40 -19.90 -66.20
N SER A 6 9.36 -20.14 -65.33
CA SER A 6 9.11 -20.45 -63.91
C SER A 6 8.87 -19.16 -63.14
N ALA A 7 7.63 -18.90 -62.74
CA ALA A 7 7.28 -17.82 -61.82
C ALA A 7 7.57 -18.30 -60.39
N LEU A 8 8.58 -17.72 -59.75
CA LEU A 8 8.85 -17.87 -58.32
C LEU A 8 7.86 -17.00 -57.54
N ILE A 9 6.88 -17.62 -56.93
CA ILE A 9 6.00 -16.95 -55.96
C ILE A 9 6.77 -16.88 -54.66
N LEU A 10 7.27 -15.69 -54.33
CA LEU A 10 7.86 -15.37 -53.03
C LEU A 10 6.72 -15.17 -52.02
N LEU A 11 6.38 -16.21 -51.27
CA LEU A 11 5.43 -16.13 -50.16
C LEU A 11 6.15 -15.48 -49.00
N ALA A 12 5.97 -14.16 -48.84
CA ALA A 12 6.41 -13.44 -47.65
C ALA A 12 5.51 -13.84 -46.47
N LEU A 13 5.99 -14.78 -45.67
CA LEU A 13 5.44 -15.06 -44.37
C LEU A 13 5.70 -13.82 -43.47
N PHE A 14 4.73 -12.92 -43.43
CA PHE A 14 4.62 -12.01 -42.32
C PHE A 14 4.22 -12.83 -41.07
N ALA A 15 5.21 -13.38 -40.40
CA ALA A 15 5.03 -13.77 -39.02
C ALA A 15 4.80 -12.46 -38.24
N GLY A 16 3.53 -12.09 -38.08
CA GLY A 16 3.16 -11.05 -37.12
C GLY A 16 3.70 -11.49 -35.77
N ILE A 17 4.67 -10.75 -35.26
CA ILE A 17 5.07 -10.85 -33.85
C ILE A 17 3.81 -10.43 -33.09
N ALA A 18 2.99 -11.41 -32.70
CA ALA A 18 1.94 -11.14 -31.74
C ALA A 18 2.64 -10.67 -30.47
N SER A 19 2.66 -9.35 -30.23
CA SER A 19 3.06 -8.81 -28.94
C SER A 19 2.16 -9.47 -27.90
N ALA A 20 2.75 -10.14 -26.93
CA ALA A 20 1.97 -10.69 -25.84
C ALA A 20 1.19 -9.55 -25.18
N GLU A 21 -0.10 -9.78 -24.90
CA GLU A 21 -0.87 -8.78 -24.14
C GLU A 21 -0.18 -8.50 -22.81
N PRO A 22 -0.15 -7.23 -22.35
CA PRO A 22 0.44 -6.89 -21.07
C PRO A 22 -0.31 -7.61 -19.95
N LEU A 23 0.43 -8.06 -18.93
CA LEU A 23 -0.14 -8.57 -17.70
C LEU A 23 -0.93 -7.45 -17.02
N LYS A 24 -2.22 -7.64 -16.80
CA LYS A 24 -3.08 -6.65 -16.14
C LYS A 24 -2.98 -6.82 -14.63
N VAL A 25 -2.37 -5.86 -13.96
CA VAL A 25 -2.16 -5.90 -12.51
C VAL A 25 -2.97 -4.81 -11.82
N GLY A 26 -3.79 -5.21 -10.86
CA GLY A 26 -4.46 -4.25 -9.99
C GLY A 26 -3.57 -3.83 -8.84
N ALA A 27 -3.62 -2.56 -8.47
CA ALA A 27 -2.97 -2.02 -7.28
C ALA A 27 -3.88 -1.02 -6.58
N LEU A 28 -3.56 -0.67 -5.34
CA LEU A 28 -4.29 0.35 -4.61
C LEU A 28 -3.92 1.75 -5.12
N SER A 29 -4.91 2.64 -5.14
CA SER A 29 -4.78 4.02 -5.65
C SER A 29 -3.63 4.76 -4.98
N LYS A 30 -2.87 5.49 -5.78
CA LYS A 30 -1.77 6.34 -5.38
C LYS A 30 -2.22 7.80 -5.27
N LEU A 31 -1.56 8.57 -4.41
CA LEU A 31 -1.85 10.00 -4.23
C LEU A 31 -1.09 10.88 -5.23
N ASN A 32 0.10 10.44 -5.62
CA ASN A 32 1.06 11.24 -6.37
C ASN A 32 1.76 10.45 -7.49
N MET A 33 1.15 9.37 -7.95
CA MET A 33 1.62 8.56 -9.09
C MET A 33 0.45 8.18 -9.97
N THR A 34 0.66 8.26 -11.29
CA THR A 34 -0.22 7.67 -12.29
C THR A 34 0.02 6.16 -12.41
N GLU A 35 -0.89 5.46 -13.07
CA GLU A 35 -0.72 4.02 -13.38
C GLU A 35 0.53 3.77 -14.21
N GLU A 36 0.83 4.65 -15.18
CA GLU A 36 2.00 4.57 -16.05
C GLU A 36 3.30 4.76 -15.25
N GLU A 37 3.38 5.80 -14.42
CA GLU A 37 4.54 6.06 -13.55
C GLU A 37 4.80 4.91 -12.58
N TYR A 38 3.74 4.31 -12.06
CA TYR A 38 3.85 3.16 -11.16
C TYR A 38 4.29 1.89 -11.91
N SER A 39 3.79 1.69 -13.13
CA SER A 39 4.25 0.61 -14.01
C SER A 39 5.75 0.73 -14.30
N ASP A 40 6.21 1.91 -14.66
CA ASP A 40 7.62 2.18 -14.91
C ASP A 40 8.49 1.99 -13.67
N PHE A 41 7.99 2.40 -12.50
CA PHE A 41 8.68 2.20 -11.23
C PHE A 41 8.87 0.71 -10.91
N ILE A 42 7.81 -0.08 -11.00
CA ILE A 42 7.86 -1.53 -10.75
C ILE A 42 8.76 -2.23 -11.79
N ALA A 43 8.66 -1.87 -13.07
CA ALA A 43 9.52 -2.40 -14.11
C ALA A 43 11.00 -2.05 -13.92
N THR A 44 11.31 -0.86 -13.38
CA THR A 44 12.67 -0.42 -13.09
C THR A 44 13.26 -1.16 -11.89
N GLY A 45 12.49 -1.33 -10.83
CA GLY A 45 12.86 -2.16 -9.68
C GLY A 45 13.13 -3.61 -10.10
N HIS A 46 12.35 -4.10 -11.03
CA HIS A 46 12.52 -5.42 -11.63
C HIS A 46 13.86 -5.60 -12.37
N LYS A 47 14.27 -4.64 -13.20
CA LYS A 47 15.56 -4.65 -13.93
C LYS A 47 16.77 -4.62 -12.99
N ALA A 48 16.63 -4.09 -11.80
CA ALA A 48 17.69 -4.07 -10.78
C ALA A 48 17.93 -5.44 -10.08
N GLY A 49 17.31 -6.51 -10.56
CA GLY A 49 17.50 -7.87 -10.01
C GLY A 49 16.51 -8.24 -8.91
N ALA A 50 15.46 -7.48 -8.75
CA ALA A 50 14.46 -7.67 -7.70
C ALA A 50 13.46 -8.82 -7.95
N TRP A 51 13.37 -9.35 -9.18
CA TRP A 51 12.58 -10.57 -9.41
C TRP A 51 13.35 -11.78 -8.92
N GLY A 52 12.92 -12.23 -7.77
CA GLY A 52 13.61 -13.28 -7.07
C GLY A 52 13.54 -14.61 -7.78
N PHE A 53 14.47 -15.45 -7.42
CA PHE A 53 14.69 -16.84 -7.81
C PHE A 53 13.48 -17.79 -7.70
N PHE A 54 12.29 -17.32 -7.33
CA PHE A 54 11.14 -18.15 -6.99
C PHE A 54 9.99 -18.11 -7.98
N SER A 55 10.07 -17.33 -9.07
CA SER A 55 9.07 -17.40 -10.12
C SER A 55 9.43 -18.48 -11.14
N SER A 56 8.57 -19.49 -11.28
CA SER A 56 8.65 -20.49 -12.36
C SER A 56 8.22 -19.94 -13.73
N LYS A 57 7.73 -18.70 -13.77
CA LYS A 57 7.30 -18.02 -15.00
C LYS A 57 8.33 -16.98 -15.42
N PRO A 58 8.60 -16.82 -16.73
CA PRO A 58 9.39 -15.70 -17.20
C PRO A 58 8.70 -14.38 -16.80
N ALA A 59 9.50 -13.35 -16.55
CA ALA A 59 8.96 -12.02 -16.31
C ALA A 59 8.06 -11.59 -17.48
N PRO A 60 6.89 -10.99 -17.23
CA PRO A 60 6.03 -10.48 -18.28
C PRO A 60 6.78 -9.41 -19.09
N GLU A 61 6.60 -9.41 -20.41
CA GLU A 61 7.24 -8.42 -21.29
C GLU A 61 6.80 -6.99 -20.97
N SER A 62 5.54 -6.84 -20.47
CA SER A 62 4.99 -5.57 -20.01
C SER A 62 3.91 -5.79 -18.95
N ILE A 63 3.73 -4.81 -18.09
CA ILE A 63 2.69 -4.77 -17.06
C ILE A 63 1.83 -3.54 -17.32
N ALA A 64 0.50 -3.72 -17.27
CA ALA A 64 -0.47 -2.64 -17.29
C ALA A 64 -1.14 -2.57 -15.91
N PHE A 65 -0.93 -1.47 -15.18
CA PHE A 65 -1.57 -1.25 -13.89
C PHE A 65 -2.96 -0.66 -14.04
N LYS A 66 -3.87 -1.07 -13.14
CA LYS A 66 -5.16 -0.47 -12.91
C LYS A 66 -5.31 -0.21 -11.41
N PHE A 67 -5.59 1.04 -11.04
CA PHE A 67 -5.75 1.43 -9.65
C PHE A 67 -7.18 1.27 -9.15
N TYR A 68 -7.31 0.86 -7.89
CA TYR A 68 -8.56 0.67 -7.18
C TYR A 68 -8.54 1.43 -5.86
N ASP A 69 -9.66 2.03 -5.50
CA ASP A 69 -9.76 2.89 -4.31
C ASP A 69 -9.88 2.13 -2.99
N SER A 70 -10.10 0.80 -3.05
CA SER A 70 -10.18 -0.05 -1.87
C SER A 70 -9.69 -1.47 -2.16
N LEU A 71 -9.27 -2.18 -1.12
CA LEU A 71 -8.88 -3.59 -1.21
C LEU A 71 -10.06 -4.44 -1.71
N GLN A 72 -11.28 -4.14 -1.27
CA GLN A 72 -12.47 -4.87 -1.71
C GLN A 72 -12.71 -4.69 -3.22
N ALA A 73 -12.60 -3.46 -3.74
CA ALA A 73 -12.75 -3.20 -5.17
C ALA A 73 -11.68 -3.91 -6.00
N LEU A 74 -10.44 -3.93 -5.50
CA LEU A 74 -9.32 -4.64 -6.11
C LEU A 74 -9.58 -6.16 -6.19
N GLN A 75 -10.05 -6.77 -5.09
CA GLN A 75 -10.42 -8.19 -5.07
C GLN A 75 -11.59 -8.50 -6.02
N LEU A 76 -12.58 -7.62 -6.10
CA LEU A 76 -13.69 -7.76 -7.05
C LEU A 76 -13.20 -7.71 -8.50
N GLY A 77 -12.28 -6.79 -8.83
CA GLY A 77 -11.66 -6.69 -10.15
C GLY A 77 -10.95 -7.98 -10.57
N LEU A 78 -10.17 -8.58 -9.65
CA LEU A 78 -9.52 -9.87 -9.89
C LEU A 78 -10.55 -11.01 -10.06
N ASN A 79 -11.58 -11.05 -9.24
CA ASN A 79 -12.61 -12.07 -9.31
C ASN A 79 -13.48 -11.96 -10.57
N ALA A 80 -13.68 -10.76 -11.07
CA ALA A 80 -14.39 -10.48 -12.32
C ALA A 80 -13.55 -10.74 -13.58
N GLY A 81 -12.23 -10.93 -13.44
CA GLY A 81 -11.30 -11.09 -14.57
C GLY A 81 -10.98 -9.76 -15.28
N GLU A 82 -11.19 -8.62 -14.62
CA GLU A 82 -10.77 -7.32 -15.13
C GLU A 82 -9.24 -7.14 -15.07
N ILE A 83 -8.61 -7.81 -14.11
CA ILE A 83 -7.18 -7.91 -13.90
C ILE A 83 -6.78 -9.38 -13.74
N ASP A 84 -5.54 -9.69 -14.03
CA ASP A 84 -4.99 -11.04 -13.97
C ASP A 84 -4.40 -11.32 -12.56
N GLU A 85 -3.82 -10.29 -11.96
CA GLU A 85 -3.16 -10.36 -10.64
C GLU A 85 -3.41 -9.07 -9.86
N MET A 86 -3.30 -9.14 -8.54
CA MET A 86 -3.27 -7.96 -7.67
C MET A 86 -1.93 -7.86 -6.96
N LEU A 87 -1.39 -6.64 -6.89
CA LEU A 87 -0.13 -6.31 -6.23
C LEU A 87 -0.40 -5.65 -4.88
N LEU A 88 0.05 -6.30 -3.82
CA LEU A 88 -0.17 -5.86 -2.44
C LEU A 88 1.13 -5.87 -1.64
N PRO A 89 1.27 -4.99 -0.64
CA PRO A 89 2.30 -5.14 0.39
C PRO A 89 2.22 -6.53 1.03
N GLU A 90 3.38 -7.12 1.33
CA GLU A 90 3.49 -8.50 1.86
C GLU A 90 2.48 -8.78 2.99
N ALA A 91 2.46 -7.97 4.04
CA ALA A 91 1.56 -8.18 5.18
C ALA A 91 0.06 -8.21 4.78
N VAL A 92 -0.34 -7.35 3.84
CA VAL A 92 -1.74 -7.32 3.34
C VAL A 92 -2.03 -8.55 2.49
N ALA A 93 -1.08 -8.94 1.65
CA ALA A 93 -1.21 -10.10 0.78
C ALA A 93 -1.34 -11.40 1.60
N GLU A 94 -0.48 -11.59 2.59
CA GLU A 94 -0.51 -12.75 3.49
C GLU A 94 -1.84 -12.83 4.25
N TYR A 95 -2.26 -11.73 4.86
CA TYR A 95 -3.55 -11.67 5.54
C TYR A 95 -4.73 -12.05 4.61
N VAL A 96 -4.75 -11.51 3.39
CA VAL A 96 -5.81 -11.80 2.41
C VAL A 96 -5.80 -13.26 2.01
N MET A 97 -4.63 -13.87 1.82
CA MET A 97 -4.51 -15.29 1.52
C MET A 97 -5.03 -16.16 2.67
N ASP A 98 -4.61 -15.87 3.89
CA ASP A 98 -4.96 -16.65 5.08
C ASP A 98 -6.45 -16.60 5.37
N VAL A 99 -7.05 -15.41 5.31
CA VAL A 99 -8.48 -15.23 5.63
C VAL A 99 -9.39 -15.78 4.53
N THR A 100 -8.98 -15.66 3.26
CA THR A 100 -9.86 -16.05 2.15
C THR A 100 -9.62 -17.47 1.64
N GLY A 101 -8.39 -17.98 1.73
CA GLY A 101 -7.97 -19.25 1.14
C GLY A 101 -8.10 -19.32 -0.39
N ARG A 102 -8.29 -18.15 -1.07
CA ARG A 102 -8.67 -18.08 -2.49
C ARG A 102 -7.53 -17.69 -3.42
N TYR A 103 -6.49 -17.10 -2.89
CA TYR A 103 -5.41 -16.50 -3.67
C TYR A 103 -4.09 -17.21 -3.40
N LYS A 104 -3.20 -17.14 -4.38
CA LYS A 104 -1.85 -17.72 -4.31
C LYS A 104 -0.84 -16.71 -4.79
N VAL A 105 0.35 -16.73 -4.23
CA VAL A 105 1.47 -15.94 -4.72
C VAL A 105 1.87 -16.46 -6.10
N SER A 106 1.77 -15.60 -7.11
CA SER A 106 2.25 -15.88 -8.46
C SER A 106 3.71 -15.45 -8.64
N SER A 107 4.07 -14.32 -8.03
CA SER A 107 5.43 -13.79 -8.02
C SER A 107 5.64 -12.79 -6.87
N ILE A 108 6.89 -12.45 -6.61
CA ILE A 108 7.30 -11.50 -5.57
C ILE A 108 8.08 -10.38 -6.25
N ALA A 109 7.66 -9.14 -6.02
CA ALA A 109 8.45 -7.96 -6.38
C ALA A 109 9.18 -7.44 -5.15
N ARG A 110 10.50 -7.45 -5.20
CA ARG A 110 11.33 -6.73 -4.22
C ARG A 110 11.58 -5.34 -4.75
N THR A 111 11.23 -4.36 -3.96
CA THR A 111 11.46 -2.96 -4.28
C THR A 111 12.49 -2.37 -3.32
N LEU A 112 12.81 -1.09 -3.52
CA LEU A 112 13.47 -0.33 -2.48
C LEU A 112 12.60 -0.34 -1.22
N PRO A 113 13.21 -0.29 -0.01
CA PRO A 113 12.44 -0.26 1.23
C PRO A 113 11.37 0.83 1.18
N ALA A 114 10.12 0.40 1.30
CA ALA A 114 8.97 1.26 1.41
C ALA A 114 8.60 1.45 2.88
N TYR A 115 7.93 2.56 3.20
CA TYR A 115 7.50 2.83 4.56
C TYR A 115 6.12 3.49 4.61
N LEU A 116 5.48 3.40 5.75
CA LEU A 116 4.31 4.19 6.10
C LEU A 116 4.68 5.31 7.06
N ALA A 117 4.09 6.47 6.84
CA ALA A 117 4.18 7.63 7.69
C ALA A 117 2.83 8.32 7.81
N PHE A 118 2.66 9.13 8.85
CA PHE A 118 1.53 10.06 8.95
C PHE A 118 1.83 11.32 8.15
N GLY A 119 0.82 11.85 7.46
CA GLY A 119 0.88 13.13 6.77
C GLY A 119 0.15 14.22 7.54
N PHE A 120 0.76 15.39 7.63
CA PHE A 120 0.23 16.58 8.29
C PHE A 120 0.23 17.77 7.36
N ARG A 121 -0.54 18.83 7.67
CA ARG A 121 -0.47 20.07 6.88
C ARG A 121 0.94 20.66 6.89
N LEU A 122 1.34 21.25 5.79
CA LEU A 122 2.61 21.96 5.65
C LEU A 122 2.49 23.40 6.19
N ASP A 123 2.01 23.55 7.42
CA ASP A 123 1.98 24.80 8.17
C ASP A 123 2.66 24.62 9.54
N ASP A 124 2.79 25.69 10.30
CA ASP A 124 3.49 25.63 11.60
C ASP A 124 2.78 24.70 12.60
N ALA A 125 1.45 24.65 12.58
CA ALA A 125 0.68 23.77 13.46
C ALA A 125 0.87 22.29 13.07
N GLY A 126 0.83 21.96 11.78
CA GLY A 126 1.05 20.61 11.27
C GLY A 126 2.48 20.13 11.49
N LYS A 127 3.48 21.00 11.28
CA LYS A 127 4.88 20.71 11.59
C LYS A 127 5.08 20.43 13.08
N ALA A 128 4.54 21.28 13.97
CA ALA A 128 4.63 21.05 15.42
C ALA A 128 3.93 19.76 15.86
N LEU A 129 2.85 19.35 15.17
CA LEU A 129 2.19 18.08 15.44
C LEU A 129 3.02 16.91 14.94
N ALA A 130 3.61 17.02 13.74
CA ALA A 130 4.53 16.03 13.18
C ALA A 130 5.72 15.76 14.10
N GLU A 131 6.33 16.80 14.67
CA GLU A 131 7.42 16.68 15.64
C GLU A 131 7.01 15.87 16.87
N LYS A 132 5.81 16.10 17.43
CA LYS A 132 5.30 15.31 18.57
C LYS A 132 5.05 13.84 18.20
N PHE A 133 4.55 13.58 17.02
CA PHE A 133 4.41 12.22 16.52
C PHE A 133 5.78 11.56 16.34
N ASN A 134 6.76 12.29 15.83
CA ASN A 134 8.13 11.80 15.69
C ASN A 134 8.74 11.42 17.04
N GLU A 135 8.61 12.27 18.05
CA GLU A 135 9.07 11.95 19.40
C GLU A 135 8.42 10.66 19.94
N ALA A 136 7.11 10.50 19.75
CA ALA A 136 6.41 9.29 20.18
C ALA A 136 6.85 8.04 19.38
N ILE A 137 6.99 8.16 18.06
CA ILE A 137 7.42 7.05 17.18
C ILE A 137 8.86 6.63 17.51
N LEU A 138 9.77 7.59 17.67
CA LEU A 138 11.16 7.29 18.02
C LEU A 138 11.25 6.63 19.40
N ALA A 139 10.50 7.11 20.38
CA ALA A 139 10.43 6.48 21.69
C ALA A 139 9.87 5.05 21.63
N MET A 140 8.85 4.79 20.76
CA MET A 140 8.33 3.43 20.55
C MET A 140 9.33 2.52 19.84
N LYS A 141 10.18 3.06 18.97
CA LYS A 141 11.29 2.31 18.37
C LYS A 141 12.34 1.94 19.41
N GLU A 142 12.74 2.91 20.25
CA GLU A 142 13.78 2.75 21.25
C GLU A 142 13.39 1.75 22.35
N ASP A 143 12.16 1.82 22.87
CA ASP A 143 11.71 0.93 23.95
C ASP A 143 11.12 -0.42 23.45
N GLY A 144 11.11 -0.64 22.13
CA GLY A 144 10.65 -1.87 21.50
C GLY A 144 9.12 -1.99 21.37
N THR A 145 8.34 -0.99 21.81
CA THR A 145 6.88 -1.00 21.71
C THR A 145 6.41 -1.19 20.27
N LEU A 146 7.05 -0.51 19.31
CA LEU A 146 6.65 -0.63 17.89
C LEU A 146 6.84 -2.05 17.36
N SER A 147 7.93 -2.72 17.73
CA SER A 147 8.17 -4.12 17.36
C SER A 147 7.16 -5.09 18.00
N VAL A 148 6.76 -4.82 19.25
CA VAL A 148 5.71 -5.61 19.92
C VAL A 148 4.36 -5.43 19.21
N LEU A 149 4.00 -4.21 18.83
CA LEU A 149 2.77 -3.95 18.08
C LEU A 149 2.81 -4.61 16.69
N GLN A 150 3.93 -4.56 16.00
CA GLN A 150 4.10 -5.23 14.72
C GLN A 150 3.94 -6.75 14.89
N GLY A 151 4.66 -7.37 15.81
CA GLY A 151 4.55 -8.81 16.08
C GLY A 151 3.13 -9.25 16.42
N ARG A 152 2.35 -8.38 17.09
CA ARG A 152 0.98 -8.69 17.50
C ARG A 152 -0.05 -8.48 16.39
N PHE A 153 0.04 -7.40 15.65
CA PHE A 153 -1.00 -6.96 14.71
C PHE A 153 -0.65 -7.18 13.23
N ILE A 154 0.59 -7.45 12.90
CA ILE A 154 1.02 -7.83 11.54
C ILE A 154 1.38 -9.32 11.51
N ASP A 155 2.45 -9.72 12.21
CA ASP A 155 3.01 -11.07 12.11
C ASP A 155 2.09 -12.11 12.78
N GLY A 156 1.32 -11.70 13.81
CA GLY A 156 0.31 -12.51 14.49
C GLY A 156 -1.10 -12.31 13.96
N ALA A 157 -1.30 -11.50 12.95
CA ALA A 157 -2.60 -11.30 12.31
C ALA A 157 -3.02 -12.58 11.60
N GLY A 158 -4.05 -13.24 12.10
CA GLY A 158 -4.47 -14.53 11.60
C GLY A 158 -5.97 -14.69 11.57
N ILE A 159 -6.38 -15.95 11.40
CA ILE A 159 -7.77 -16.36 11.42
C ILE A 159 -8.29 -16.22 12.86
N GLY A 160 -9.23 -15.34 13.07
CA GLY A 160 -9.89 -15.12 14.35
C GLY A 160 -10.55 -13.75 14.42
N ASP A 161 -11.21 -13.48 15.53
CA ASP A 161 -11.75 -12.15 15.78
C ASP A 161 -10.59 -11.17 15.98
N PRO A 162 -10.60 -10.02 15.28
CA PRO A 162 -9.58 -9.02 15.44
C PRO A 162 -9.56 -8.49 16.87
N GLU A 163 -8.38 -8.28 17.40
CA GLU A 163 -8.24 -7.73 18.71
C GLU A 163 -8.74 -6.29 18.74
N SER A 164 -9.69 -6.02 19.64
CA SER A 164 -10.24 -4.71 19.91
C SER A 164 -9.16 -3.77 20.49
N ILE A 165 -9.04 -2.56 19.91
CA ILE A 165 -8.11 -1.55 20.36
C ILE A 165 -8.88 -0.40 20.98
N GLU A 166 -8.66 -0.19 22.29
CA GLU A 166 -9.30 0.87 23.01
C GLU A 166 -8.44 2.15 23.02
N PHE A 167 -9.04 3.27 22.66
CA PHE A 167 -8.43 4.58 22.82
C PHE A 167 -8.64 5.06 24.26
N ARG A 168 -7.54 5.36 24.94
CA ARG A 168 -7.60 5.95 26.27
C ARG A 168 -8.27 7.31 26.23
N LYS A 169 -9.28 7.53 27.09
CA LYS A 169 -9.92 8.83 27.30
C LYS A 169 -9.29 9.57 28.46
N PHE A 170 -8.97 10.83 28.24
CA PHE A 170 -8.40 11.74 29.23
C PHE A 170 -9.45 12.78 29.55
N GLU A 171 -10.07 12.70 30.74
CA GLU A 171 -11.25 13.52 31.12
C GLU A 171 -10.97 15.01 31.25
N ASN A 172 -9.77 15.40 31.61
CA ASN A 172 -9.40 16.80 31.82
C ASN A 172 -8.58 17.40 30.68
N VAL A 173 -8.58 16.76 29.51
CA VAL A 173 -7.82 17.19 28.35
C VAL A 173 -8.79 17.64 27.27
N ASN A 174 -8.91 18.94 27.05
CA ASN A 174 -9.71 19.51 25.97
C ASN A 174 -9.06 19.34 24.59
N LYS A 175 -7.82 18.82 24.54
CA LYS A 175 -7.07 18.63 23.32
C LYS A 175 -7.45 17.31 22.67
N LYS A 176 -7.96 17.41 21.46
CA LYS A 176 -8.31 16.29 20.60
C LYS A 176 -7.49 16.35 19.32
N ILE A 177 -7.00 15.21 18.85
CA ILE A 177 -6.38 15.06 17.53
C ILE A 177 -7.30 14.18 16.69
N VAL A 178 -7.69 14.69 15.53
CA VAL A 178 -8.50 13.97 14.56
C VAL A 178 -7.57 13.35 13.52
N ILE A 179 -7.60 12.01 13.37
CA ILE A 179 -6.77 11.29 12.42
C ILE A 179 -7.67 10.65 11.35
N ALA A 180 -7.41 10.98 10.10
CA ALA A 180 -8.11 10.38 8.97
C ALA A 180 -7.49 9.01 8.63
N VAL A 181 -8.34 8.00 8.51
CA VAL A 181 -7.99 6.61 8.21
C VAL A 181 -8.89 6.06 7.10
N THR A 182 -8.43 5.06 6.36
CA THR A 182 -9.25 4.43 5.32
C THR A 182 -10.12 3.30 5.87
N GLY A 183 -9.61 2.55 6.84
CA GLY A 183 -10.35 1.50 7.53
C GLY A 183 -10.64 0.26 6.68
N ASP A 184 -9.87 0.03 5.59
CA ASP A 184 -10.11 -1.03 4.62
C ASP A 184 -8.86 -1.80 4.19
N LEU A 185 -7.78 -1.70 4.95
CA LEU A 185 -6.47 -2.31 4.64
C LEU A 185 -5.99 -3.26 5.75
N PRO A 186 -6.66 -4.40 5.99
CA PRO A 186 -6.19 -5.36 6.98
C PRO A 186 -4.85 -6.00 6.55
N PRO A 187 -3.96 -6.35 7.48
CA PRO A 187 -4.09 -6.19 8.93
C PRO A 187 -3.61 -4.83 9.44
N ILE A 188 -3.27 -3.90 8.54
CA ILE A 188 -2.67 -2.60 8.88
C ILE A 188 -3.72 -1.65 9.47
N ASP A 189 -4.82 -1.41 8.76
CA ASP A 189 -5.87 -0.45 9.15
C ASP A 189 -7.23 -0.93 8.63
N TYR A 190 -8.12 -1.32 9.52
CA TYR A 190 -9.44 -1.80 9.11
C TYR A 190 -10.49 -1.65 10.20
N VAL A 191 -11.74 -1.79 9.77
CA VAL A 191 -12.90 -1.84 10.67
C VAL A 191 -13.30 -3.29 10.83
N ALA A 192 -13.33 -3.75 12.07
CA ALA A 192 -13.78 -5.10 12.41
C ALA A 192 -15.30 -5.28 12.17
N ALA A 193 -15.78 -6.52 12.19
CA ALA A 193 -17.19 -6.83 11.92
C ALA A 193 -18.17 -6.19 12.93
N ASP A 194 -17.71 -5.91 14.13
CA ASP A 194 -18.48 -5.22 15.18
C ASP A 194 -18.46 -3.67 15.03
N GLY A 195 -17.79 -3.15 14.02
CA GLY A 195 -17.65 -1.72 13.75
C GLY A 195 -16.51 -1.03 14.51
N THR A 196 -15.70 -1.76 15.27
CA THR A 196 -14.54 -1.19 15.97
C THR A 196 -13.33 -1.04 15.05
N ALA A 197 -12.52 0.00 15.31
CA ALA A 197 -11.24 0.18 14.62
C ALA A 197 -10.24 -0.91 15.07
N ALA A 198 -9.54 -1.50 14.12
CA ALA A 198 -8.62 -2.60 14.35
C ALA A 198 -7.35 -2.47 13.50
N GLY A 199 -6.36 -3.29 13.80
CA GLY A 199 -5.11 -3.40 13.06
C GLY A 199 -3.95 -2.60 13.63
N PHE A 200 -2.81 -2.82 13.03
CA PHE A 200 -1.53 -2.27 13.48
C PHE A 200 -1.55 -0.74 13.59
N ASN A 201 -2.05 -0.05 12.56
CA ASN A 201 -2.12 1.41 12.55
C ASN A 201 -2.97 1.97 13.69
N THR A 202 -4.14 1.36 13.94
CA THR A 202 -5.01 1.74 15.07
C THR A 202 -4.28 1.59 16.40
N ALA A 203 -3.50 0.50 16.58
CA ALA A 203 -2.70 0.28 17.79
C ALA A 203 -1.59 1.33 17.94
N VAL A 204 -0.88 1.67 16.85
CA VAL A 204 0.14 2.73 16.84
C VAL A 204 -0.49 4.08 17.20
N ILE A 205 -1.62 4.44 16.61
CA ILE A 205 -2.34 5.69 16.90
C ILE A 205 -2.78 5.75 18.36
N ALA A 206 -3.33 4.66 18.91
CA ALA A 206 -3.74 4.59 20.32
C ALA A 206 -2.55 4.80 21.26
N GLU A 207 -1.41 4.21 20.96
CA GLU A 207 -0.18 4.36 21.74
C GLU A 207 0.40 5.78 21.64
N ILE A 208 0.37 6.41 20.44
CA ILE A 208 0.74 7.82 20.29
C ILE A 208 -0.16 8.71 21.16
N GLY A 209 -1.48 8.50 21.12
CA GLY A 209 -2.41 9.25 21.96
C GLY A 209 -2.11 9.12 23.45
N ARG A 210 -1.77 7.90 23.89
CA ARG A 210 -1.36 7.61 25.27
C ARG A 210 -0.08 8.36 25.67
N ARG A 211 0.94 8.34 24.82
CA ARG A 211 2.24 9.01 25.09
C ARG A 211 2.12 10.53 25.09
N LEU A 212 1.34 11.06 24.17
CA LEU A 212 1.10 12.50 24.08
C LEU A 212 0.08 13.03 25.11
N ASN A 213 -0.60 12.14 25.84
CA ASN A 213 -1.67 12.48 26.78
C ASN A 213 -2.76 13.31 26.11
N VAL A 214 -3.26 12.85 24.93
CA VAL A 214 -4.29 13.54 24.15
C VAL A 214 -5.40 12.55 23.76
N ASN A 215 -6.60 13.08 23.60
CA ASN A 215 -7.71 12.31 23.05
C ASN A 215 -7.57 12.16 21.55
N ILE A 216 -7.78 10.94 21.05
CA ILE A 216 -7.76 10.64 19.60
C ILE A 216 -9.20 10.42 19.14
N GLU A 217 -9.51 10.94 17.96
CA GLU A 217 -10.71 10.64 17.21
C GLU A 217 -10.33 10.19 15.80
N LEU A 218 -10.87 9.07 15.35
CA LEU A 218 -10.69 8.60 13.99
C LEU A 218 -11.82 9.12 13.10
N THR A 219 -11.49 9.54 11.89
CA THR A 219 -12.45 9.86 10.83
C THR A 219 -12.15 9.00 9.60
N TYR A 220 -13.17 8.29 9.12
CA TYR A 220 -13.02 7.39 7.97
C TYR A 220 -13.20 8.16 6.67
N ILE A 221 -12.30 7.92 5.74
CA ILE A 221 -12.26 8.60 4.44
C ILE A 221 -11.98 7.61 3.30
N MET A 222 -12.37 7.99 2.10
CA MET A 222 -11.93 7.30 0.88
C MET A 222 -10.45 7.56 0.64
N SER A 223 -9.73 6.57 0.09
CA SER A 223 -8.29 6.64 -0.15
C SER A 223 -7.88 7.89 -0.94
N GLY A 224 -8.60 8.25 -2.00
CA GLY A 224 -8.32 9.46 -2.79
C GLY A 224 -8.56 10.79 -2.06
N ALA A 225 -9.25 10.79 -0.91
CA ALA A 225 -9.53 12.00 -0.13
C ALA A 225 -8.43 12.34 0.90
N ARG A 226 -7.39 11.51 1.06
CA ARG A 226 -6.37 11.64 2.11
C ARG A 226 -5.74 13.03 2.16
N ALA A 227 -5.15 13.49 1.07
CA ALA A 227 -4.49 14.80 1.03
C ALA A 227 -5.47 15.96 1.28
N ALA A 228 -6.65 15.94 0.62
CA ALA A 228 -7.66 16.99 0.76
C ALA A 228 -8.24 17.08 2.18
N THR A 229 -8.38 15.96 2.88
CA THR A 229 -8.91 15.93 4.24
C THR A 229 -8.00 16.65 5.22
N VAL A 230 -6.68 16.47 5.11
CA VAL A 230 -5.72 17.15 5.97
C VAL A 230 -5.53 18.61 5.57
N THR A 231 -5.36 18.89 4.28
CA THR A 231 -5.14 20.28 3.81
C THR A 231 -6.34 21.19 4.07
N SER A 232 -7.56 20.66 4.08
CA SER A 232 -8.77 21.42 4.44
C SER A 232 -8.97 21.60 5.95
N GLY A 233 -8.15 20.96 6.80
CA GLY A 233 -8.29 20.99 8.24
C GLY A 233 -9.44 20.14 8.81
N ARG A 234 -10.01 19.23 8.03
CA ARG A 234 -11.01 18.26 8.52
C ARG A 234 -10.38 17.22 9.44
N ALA A 235 -9.12 16.91 9.25
CA ALA A 235 -8.31 16.11 10.13
C ALA A 235 -6.98 16.80 10.37
N ASP A 236 -6.36 16.51 11.52
CA ASP A 236 -5.04 17.03 11.90
C ASP A 236 -3.92 16.21 11.26
N ALA A 237 -4.17 14.91 11.05
CA ALA A 237 -3.25 14.00 10.41
C ALA A 237 -3.99 13.00 9.53
N VAL A 238 -3.28 12.41 8.59
CA VAL A 238 -3.77 11.30 7.78
C VAL A 238 -2.80 10.14 7.86
N PHE A 239 -3.37 8.95 7.95
CA PHE A 239 -2.66 7.70 7.85
C PHE A 239 -2.44 7.31 6.37
N TRP A 240 -1.42 6.49 6.22
CA TRP A 240 -1.02 5.82 5.00
C TRP A 240 -0.56 6.76 3.89
N ILE A 241 0.57 7.38 4.18
CA ILE A 241 1.42 7.97 3.16
C ILE A 241 2.58 7.01 2.91
N GLN A 242 2.65 6.46 1.71
CA GLN A 242 3.71 5.54 1.33
C GLN A 242 4.88 6.31 0.74
N GLY A 243 6.04 6.15 1.35
CA GLY A 243 7.30 6.65 0.81
C GLY A 243 8.26 5.50 0.48
N TYR A 244 9.33 5.83 -0.26
CA TYR A 244 10.47 4.95 -0.50
C TYR A 244 11.73 5.65 -0.02
N ARG A 245 12.61 4.94 0.69
CA ARG A 245 13.90 5.50 1.12
C ARG A 245 14.73 5.82 -0.12
N ASP A 246 15.37 6.99 -0.09
CA ASP A 246 16.31 7.47 -1.11
C ASP A 246 15.72 7.74 -2.52
N VAL A 247 14.40 7.63 -2.71
CA VAL A 247 13.75 7.83 -4.01
C VAL A 247 12.57 8.79 -3.92
N LYS A 248 12.85 10.08 -3.85
CA LYS A 248 11.80 11.12 -3.83
C LYS A 248 10.89 11.09 -5.07
N LYS A 249 11.43 10.73 -6.23
CA LYS A 249 10.70 10.73 -7.51
C LYS A 249 9.56 9.72 -7.57
N HIS A 250 9.66 8.62 -6.83
CA HIS A 250 8.69 7.52 -6.87
C HIS A 250 7.91 7.38 -5.57
N SER A 251 8.02 8.34 -4.67
CA SER A 251 7.26 8.36 -3.43
C SER A 251 5.85 8.89 -3.66
N ASP A 252 4.87 8.23 -3.08
CA ASP A 252 3.46 8.65 -3.10
C ASP A 252 3.19 9.76 -2.07
N ILE A 253 4.05 10.79 -2.06
CA ILE A 253 4.04 11.87 -1.08
C ILE A 253 3.56 13.16 -1.74
N PRO A 254 2.38 13.68 -1.37
CA PRO A 254 1.93 14.99 -1.82
C PRO A 254 2.86 16.11 -1.30
N GLU A 255 3.25 17.04 -2.17
CA GLU A 255 4.14 18.16 -1.82
C GLU A 255 3.59 19.08 -0.73
N MET A 256 2.25 19.08 -0.55
CA MET A 256 1.54 19.92 0.42
C MET A 256 1.50 19.34 1.84
N LEU A 257 2.14 18.21 2.07
CA LEU A 257 2.19 17.56 3.39
C LEU A 257 3.61 17.53 3.94
N VAL A 258 3.71 17.60 5.27
CA VAL A 258 4.90 17.19 6.02
C VAL A 258 4.64 15.82 6.61
N LEU A 259 5.66 14.96 6.62
CA LEU A 259 5.53 13.59 7.11
C LEU A 259 6.12 13.42 8.50
N SER A 260 5.60 12.44 9.23
CA SER A 260 6.27 11.90 10.41
C SER A 260 7.49 11.06 10.03
N GLU A 261 8.24 10.64 11.06
CA GLU A 261 9.13 9.48 10.97
C GLU A 261 8.34 8.25 10.50
N PRO A 262 8.98 7.36 9.69
CA PRO A 262 8.39 6.08 9.35
C PRO A 262 8.11 5.22 10.59
N TYR A 263 6.96 4.59 10.65
CA TYR A 263 6.61 3.69 11.75
C TYR A 263 6.38 2.23 11.32
N TYR A 264 6.31 1.97 10.01
CA TYR A 264 6.25 0.64 9.43
C TYR A 264 7.03 0.62 8.11
N GLU A 265 7.83 -0.43 7.90
CA GLU A 265 8.69 -0.55 6.73
C GLU A 265 8.59 -1.96 6.15
N TRP A 266 8.66 -2.06 4.81
CA TRP A 266 8.70 -3.33 4.09
C TRP A 266 9.44 -3.13 2.76
N ASN A 267 9.83 -4.22 2.11
CA ASN A 267 10.50 -4.20 0.81
C ASN A 267 9.96 -5.24 -0.18
N GLU A 268 8.95 -5.99 0.21
CA GLU A 268 8.33 -7.00 -0.63
C GLU A 268 6.88 -6.65 -0.94
N PHE A 269 6.50 -6.86 -2.19
CA PHE A 269 5.14 -6.85 -2.67
C PHE A 269 4.85 -8.20 -3.30
N LEU A 270 3.70 -8.76 -3.01
CA LEU A 270 3.27 -10.03 -3.55
C LEU A 270 2.26 -9.81 -4.67
N PHE A 271 2.49 -10.48 -5.79
CA PHE A 271 1.50 -10.62 -6.83
C PHE A 271 0.61 -11.82 -6.50
N LEU A 272 -0.67 -11.59 -6.35
CA LEU A 272 -1.63 -12.62 -6.03
C LEU A 272 -2.52 -12.92 -7.23
N ALA A 273 -2.62 -14.20 -7.59
CA ALA A 273 -3.57 -14.74 -8.55
C ALA A 273 -4.59 -15.65 -7.85
N ARG A 274 -5.65 -16.00 -8.59
CA ARG A 274 -6.65 -16.98 -8.12
C ARG A 274 -6.12 -18.40 -8.18
#